data_151779e2d60e331c77fe3b83f4776143
#
_entry.id   151779e2d60e331c77fe3b83f4776143
#
_cell.length_a   1.000
_cell.length_b   1.000
_cell.length_c   1.000
_cell.angle_alpha   90.00
_cell.angle_beta   90.00
_cell.angle_gamma   90.00
#
_symmetry.space_group_name_H-M   'P 1'
#
loop_
_entity.id
_entity.type
_entity.pdbx_description
1 polymer ?
#
loop_
_entity_poly.entity_id
_entity_poly.type
_entity_poly.pdbx_seq_one_letter_code
_entity_poly.pdbx_strand_id
1 'polypeptide(L)'
;MSARKTAQRVEAWHFLANDRRFGHDDGNIAAPGYVYSVEGPIKLCEWGLHASERAIDALQYAPGNMIGRVVLSGEIIRGDDKLVATHREYLWIADAEETLRSFTRWSALQVIHLWNAPDIVRRYLESGDKSLRSAAESAAESAANLAANSAAYWAAHGAARSAAYSAANLAAYWAAYSAASSAANSAANSAAYSAQNDELEKRLFALGEAR
;
A
#
# COMPACT_ATOMS: atom_id res chain seq x y z
N MET A 1 -2.64 -45.05 10.82
CA MET A 1 -2.63 -44.22 9.60
C MET A 1 -2.52 -42.76 10.03
N SER A 2 -1.32 -42.16 9.93
CA SER A 2 -1.10 -40.74 10.30
C SER A 2 -1.64 -39.86 9.18
N ALA A 3 -2.67 -39.07 9.48
CA ALA A 3 -3.16 -38.08 8.55
C ALA A 3 -2.01 -37.11 8.25
N ARG A 4 -1.53 -37.04 7.01
CA ARG A 4 -0.64 -36.00 6.55
C ARG A 4 -1.37 -34.66 6.74
N LYS A 5 -0.99 -33.87 7.76
CA LYS A 5 -1.35 -32.47 7.83
C LYS A 5 -0.82 -31.84 6.53
N THR A 6 -1.72 -31.46 5.63
CA THR A 6 -1.38 -30.65 4.46
C THR A 6 -0.77 -29.37 5.00
N ALA A 7 0.49 -29.12 4.67
CA ALA A 7 1.16 -27.90 5.10
C ALA A 7 0.33 -26.71 4.61
N GLN A 8 -0.11 -25.86 5.52
CA GLN A 8 -0.90 -24.68 5.20
C GLN A 8 -0.05 -23.76 4.30
N ARG A 9 -0.59 -23.39 3.14
CA ARG A 9 0.03 -22.42 2.23
C ARG A 9 -0.92 -21.24 2.10
N VAL A 10 -0.40 -20.04 2.26
CA VAL A 10 -1.20 -18.79 2.19
C VAL A 10 -0.52 -17.84 1.22
N GLU A 11 -1.25 -17.45 0.17
CA GLU A 11 -0.81 -16.38 -0.71
C GLU A 11 -1.02 -15.01 -0.06
N ALA A 12 0.00 -14.17 -0.14
CA ALA A 12 0.04 -12.89 0.55
C ALA A 12 0.84 -11.85 -0.26
N TRP A 13 0.86 -10.64 0.25
CA TRP A 13 1.59 -9.50 -0.27
C TRP A 13 2.71 -9.10 0.68
N HIS A 14 3.86 -8.74 0.13
CA HIS A 14 4.99 -8.24 0.90
C HIS A 14 5.69 -7.10 0.16
N PHE A 15 5.82 -5.94 0.81
CA PHE A 15 6.62 -4.84 0.30
C PHE A 15 8.07 -4.98 0.75
N LEU A 16 8.97 -4.53 -0.11
CA LEU A 16 10.41 -4.57 0.08
C LEU A 16 10.99 -3.16 -0.07
N ALA A 17 12.16 -2.94 0.51
CA ALA A 17 13.00 -1.79 0.15
C ALA A 17 13.34 -1.80 -1.35
N ASN A 18 13.69 -0.64 -1.91
CA ASN A 18 13.93 -0.50 -3.35
C ASN A 18 15.11 -1.35 -3.86
N ASP A 19 16.04 -1.69 -2.98
CA ASP A 19 17.14 -2.62 -3.24
C ASP A 19 16.77 -4.10 -3.05
N ARG A 20 15.51 -4.39 -2.71
CA ARG A 20 14.95 -5.71 -2.42
C ARG A 20 15.56 -6.42 -1.21
N ARG A 21 16.26 -5.71 -0.32
CA ARG A 21 16.81 -6.29 0.92
C ARG A 21 15.72 -6.50 1.95
N PHE A 22 15.91 -7.51 2.79
CA PHE A 22 15.07 -7.71 3.98
C PHE A 22 15.43 -6.68 5.05
N GLY A 23 14.43 -6.20 5.78
CA GLY A 23 14.62 -5.17 6.80
C GLY A 23 15.34 -5.65 8.08
N HIS A 24 15.47 -6.97 8.28
CA HIS A 24 16.26 -7.58 9.35
C HIS A 24 17.48 -8.23 8.72
N ASP A 25 18.56 -7.59 8.90
CA ASP A 25 19.83 -7.66 8.22
C ASP A 25 20.52 -9.03 8.27
N ASP A 26 20.37 -9.77 7.21
CA ASP A 26 21.26 -10.87 6.82
C ASP A 26 21.89 -10.64 5.43
N GLY A 27 21.68 -9.46 4.85
CA GLY A 27 22.18 -9.10 3.51
C GLY A 27 21.43 -9.81 2.38
N ASN A 28 20.42 -10.61 2.67
CA ASN A 28 19.65 -11.35 1.67
C ASN A 28 18.84 -10.42 0.77
N ILE A 29 18.91 -10.66 -0.54
CA ILE A 29 18.13 -9.96 -1.56
C ILE A 29 16.98 -10.87 -1.98
N ALA A 30 15.77 -10.36 -1.96
CA ALA A 30 14.60 -11.10 -2.40
C ALA A 30 14.67 -11.44 -3.90
N ALA A 31 14.41 -12.70 -4.24
CA ALA A 31 14.40 -13.20 -5.61
C ALA A 31 13.17 -14.07 -5.86
N PRO A 32 12.51 -13.96 -7.03
CA PRO A 32 11.43 -14.86 -7.41
C PRO A 32 11.89 -16.33 -7.47
N GLY A 33 11.00 -17.24 -7.09
CA GLY A 33 11.25 -18.69 -7.09
C GLY A 33 12.14 -19.18 -5.93
N TYR A 34 12.60 -18.26 -5.07
CA TYR A 34 13.40 -18.64 -3.92
C TYR A 34 12.57 -18.72 -2.64
N VAL A 35 12.75 -19.80 -1.86
CA VAL A 35 12.10 -20.02 -0.57
C VAL A 35 13.04 -19.59 0.54
N TYR A 36 12.67 -18.56 1.27
CA TYR A 36 13.35 -18.09 2.47
C TYR A 36 12.78 -18.80 3.69
N SER A 37 13.65 -19.12 4.65
CA SER A 37 13.27 -19.78 5.89
C SER A 37 13.94 -19.12 7.09
N VAL A 38 13.27 -19.18 8.24
CA VAL A 38 13.81 -18.79 9.53
C VAL A 38 13.70 -19.95 10.50
N GLU A 39 14.68 -20.06 11.39
CA GLU A 39 14.72 -21.05 12.47
C GLU A 39 14.25 -20.45 13.80
N GLY A 40 13.81 -21.31 14.72
CA GLY A 40 13.33 -20.95 16.03
C GLY A 40 11.85 -20.57 16.06
N PRO A 41 11.33 -20.20 17.24
CA PRO A 41 9.92 -19.84 17.41
C PRO A 41 9.64 -18.49 16.73
N ILE A 42 8.65 -18.50 15.84
CA ILE A 42 8.17 -17.26 15.19
C ILE A 42 7.27 -16.46 16.12
N LYS A 43 7.32 -15.15 16.02
CA LYS A 43 6.48 -14.24 16.80
C LYS A 43 6.06 -13.04 16.00
N LEU A 44 4.76 -12.75 16.00
CA LEU A 44 4.18 -11.62 15.25
C LEU A 44 4.82 -10.32 15.70
N CYS A 45 5.22 -9.47 14.73
CA CYS A 45 5.91 -8.19 14.90
C CYS A 45 7.33 -8.26 15.46
N GLU A 46 7.87 -9.43 15.77
CA GLU A 46 9.20 -9.57 16.37
C GLU A 46 10.14 -10.45 15.53
N TRP A 47 9.73 -11.70 15.23
CA TRP A 47 10.59 -12.63 14.53
C TRP A 47 9.82 -13.52 13.58
N GLY A 48 10.32 -13.67 12.35
CA GLY A 48 9.76 -14.49 11.29
C GLY A 48 9.54 -13.73 9.99
N LEU A 49 8.99 -14.41 9.00
CA LEU A 49 8.77 -13.87 7.66
C LEU A 49 7.33 -13.34 7.56
N HIS A 50 7.18 -12.03 7.63
CA HIS A 50 5.89 -11.35 7.63
C HIS A 50 5.36 -11.13 6.21
N ALA A 51 4.03 -11.13 6.07
CA ALA A 51 3.28 -10.68 4.89
C ALA A 51 1.82 -10.38 5.27
N SER A 52 1.02 -9.80 4.37
CA SER A 52 -0.40 -9.55 4.59
C SER A 52 -1.24 -10.18 3.48
N GLU A 53 -2.40 -10.74 3.83
CA GLU A 53 -3.31 -11.35 2.85
C GLU A 53 -3.89 -10.29 1.90
N ARG A 54 -4.08 -9.06 2.38
CA ARG A 54 -4.57 -7.91 1.61
C ARG A 54 -3.42 -6.98 1.25
N ALA A 55 -3.42 -6.47 0.02
CA ALA A 55 -2.37 -5.57 -0.45
C ALA A 55 -2.33 -4.25 0.33
N ILE A 56 -3.49 -3.73 0.70
CA ILE A 56 -3.60 -2.48 1.45
C ILE A 56 -3.07 -2.61 2.88
N ASP A 57 -3.18 -3.79 3.49
CA ASP A 57 -2.60 -4.07 4.80
C ASP A 57 -1.08 -4.19 4.70
N ALA A 58 -0.57 -4.87 3.65
CA ALA A 58 0.87 -4.93 3.37
C ALA A 58 1.47 -3.54 3.14
N LEU A 59 0.73 -2.65 2.49
CA LEU A 59 1.16 -1.29 2.17
C LEU A 59 1.50 -0.47 3.42
N GLN A 60 0.87 -0.74 4.57
CA GLN A 60 1.16 -0.07 5.85
C GLN A 60 2.60 -0.29 6.34
N TYR A 61 3.20 -1.40 5.92
CA TYR A 61 4.53 -1.85 6.36
C TYR A 61 5.59 -1.69 5.27
N ALA A 62 5.26 -1.03 4.15
CA ALA A 62 6.16 -0.93 3.01
C ALA A 62 7.39 -0.07 3.31
N PRO A 63 8.61 -0.60 3.23
CA PRO A 63 9.83 0.17 3.36
C PRO A 63 10.25 0.86 2.05
N GLY A 64 9.61 0.50 0.93
CA GLY A 64 9.88 1.03 -0.41
C GLY A 64 8.79 0.64 -1.42
N ASN A 65 9.08 0.82 -2.70
CA ASN A 65 8.11 0.62 -3.79
C ASN A 65 8.12 -0.80 -4.38
N MET A 66 9.09 -1.64 -4.00
CA MET A 66 9.13 -3.01 -4.50
C MET A 66 8.05 -3.83 -3.83
N ILE A 67 7.21 -4.50 -4.63
CA ILE A 67 6.15 -5.40 -4.16
C ILE A 67 6.43 -6.83 -4.61
N GLY A 68 6.17 -7.80 -3.73
CA GLY A 68 6.19 -9.21 -4.04
C GLY A 68 4.86 -9.89 -3.76
N ARG A 69 4.40 -10.75 -4.68
CA ARG A 69 3.41 -11.76 -4.38
C ARG A 69 4.14 -12.95 -3.77
N VAL A 70 3.72 -13.39 -2.61
CA VAL A 70 4.42 -14.41 -1.83
C VAL A 70 3.50 -15.55 -1.42
N VAL A 71 4.10 -16.71 -1.17
CA VAL A 71 3.44 -17.84 -0.49
C VAL A 71 4.10 -18.04 0.85
N LEU A 72 3.33 -17.93 1.91
CA LEU A 72 3.72 -18.31 3.26
C LEU A 72 3.44 -19.78 3.50
N SER A 73 4.36 -20.48 4.19
CA SER A 73 4.21 -21.90 4.54
C SER A 73 4.97 -22.26 5.81
N GLY A 74 4.84 -23.52 6.24
CA GLY A 74 5.38 -24.01 7.50
C GLY A 74 4.48 -23.65 8.68
N GLU A 75 5.05 -23.19 9.79
CA GLU A 75 4.29 -22.64 10.89
C GLU A 75 3.83 -21.22 10.50
N ILE A 76 2.55 -20.91 10.71
CA ILE A 76 1.95 -19.61 10.38
C ILE A 76 1.15 -19.12 11.58
N ILE A 77 1.46 -17.90 12.04
CA ILE A 77 0.68 -17.17 13.04
C ILE A 77 -0.04 -16.02 12.36
N ARG A 78 -1.35 -15.90 12.62
CA ARG A 78 -2.22 -14.86 12.05
C ARG A 78 -2.42 -13.74 13.05
N GLY A 79 -2.26 -12.48 12.59
CA GLY A 79 -2.72 -11.28 13.25
C GLY A 79 -3.92 -10.70 12.50
N ASP A 80 -4.30 -9.48 12.85
CA ASP A 80 -5.49 -8.81 12.28
C ASP A 80 -5.24 -8.35 10.83
N ASP A 81 -4.03 -7.84 10.54
CA ASP A 81 -3.67 -7.22 9.27
C ASP A 81 -2.42 -7.85 8.61
N LYS A 82 -1.78 -8.79 9.30
CA LYS A 82 -0.56 -9.48 8.82
C LYS A 82 -0.45 -10.88 9.37
N LEU A 83 0.41 -11.65 8.72
CA LEU A 83 0.83 -12.97 9.14
C LEU A 83 2.34 -13.00 9.35
N VAL A 84 2.79 -13.97 10.13
CA VAL A 84 4.21 -14.35 10.20
C VAL A 84 4.33 -15.85 9.97
N ALA A 85 5.36 -16.26 9.21
CA ALA A 85 5.58 -17.66 8.87
C ALA A 85 7.07 -18.04 8.99
N THR A 86 7.32 -19.35 9.06
CA THR A 86 8.69 -19.88 9.02
C THR A 86 9.26 -19.91 7.61
N HIS A 87 8.40 -19.93 6.56
CA HIS A 87 8.84 -19.98 5.16
C HIS A 87 8.08 -18.94 4.34
N ARG A 88 8.77 -18.29 3.39
CA ARG A 88 8.20 -17.36 2.41
C ARG A 88 8.87 -17.54 1.06
N GLU A 89 8.07 -17.87 0.04
CA GLU A 89 8.47 -17.95 -1.35
C GLU A 89 7.96 -16.71 -2.09
N TYR A 90 8.81 -16.04 -2.90
CA TYR A 90 8.36 -15.00 -3.79
C TYR A 90 7.95 -15.61 -5.13
N LEU A 91 6.68 -15.46 -5.51
CA LEU A 91 6.18 -15.85 -6.82
C LEU A 91 6.69 -14.89 -7.90
N TRP A 92 6.64 -13.60 -7.60
CA TRP A 92 7.20 -12.53 -8.42
C TRP A 92 7.49 -11.30 -7.56
N ILE A 93 8.32 -10.40 -8.09
CA ILE A 93 8.67 -9.11 -7.50
C ILE A 93 8.62 -8.03 -8.57
N ALA A 94 8.05 -6.87 -8.26
CA ALA A 94 7.88 -5.73 -9.18
C ALA A 94 8.18 -4.40 -8.50
N ASP A 95 8.62 -3.42 -9.28
CA ASP A 95 8.53 -2.01 -8.90
C ASP A 95 7.10 -1.53 -9.11
N ALA A 96 6.48 -1.10 -8.03
CA ALA A 96 5.09 -0.63 -8.01
C ALA A 96 4.98 0.90 -7.96
N GLU A 97 6.05 1.66 -8.13
CA GLU A 97 6.03 3.12 -7.95
C GLU A 97 4.90 3.79 -8.73
N GLU A 98 4.83 3.58 -10.06
CA GLU A 98 3.79 4.23 -10.87
C GLU A 98 2.40 3.66 -10.58
N THR A 99 2.29 2.40 -10.22
CA THR A 99 1.03 1.76 -9.78
C THR A 99 0.51 2.40 -8.50
N LEU A 100 1.38 2.58 -7.50
CA LEU A 100 1.03 3.24 -6.24
C LEU A 100 0.67 4.71 -6.44
N ARG A 101 1.39 5.45 -7.28
CA ARG A 101 1.07 6.82 -7.66
C ARG A 101 -0.31 6.93 -8.32
N SER A 102 -0.60 6.03 -9.26
CA SER A 102 -1.89 5.96 -9.92
C SER A 102 -3.02 5.62 -8.94
N PHE A 103 -2.79 4.66 -8.05
CA PHE A 103 -3.73 4.30 -6.99
C PHE A 103 -4.02 5.48 -6.03
N THR A 104 -2.99 6.22 -5.64
CA THR A 104 -3.14 7.40 -4.77
C THR A 104 -4.00 8.47 -5.43
N ARG A 105 -3.79 8.78 -6.72
CA ARG A 105 -4.63 9.73 -7.46
C ARG A 105 -6.07 9.26 -7.55
N TRP A 106 -6.28 7.97 -7.84
CA TRP A 106 -7.61 7.38 -7.86
C TRP A 106 -8.30 7.51 -6.49
N SER A 107 -7.62 7.18 -5.40
CA SER A 107 -8.16 7.31 -4.03
C SER A 107 -8.57 8.75 -3.71
N ALA A 108 -7.75 9.74 -4.10
CA ALA A 108 -8.07 11.15 -3.91
C ALA A 108 -9.31 11.59 -4.71
N LEU A 109 -9.48 11.06 -5.93
CA LEU A 109 -10.66 11.35 -6.75
C LEU A 109 -11.96 10.81 -6.16
N GLN A 110 -11.92 9.72 -5.35
CA GLN A 110 -13.12 9.21 -4.70
C GLN A 110 -13.74 10.21 -3.72
N VAL A 111 -12.93 11.08 -3.14
CA VAL A 111 -13.35 12.07 -2.12
C VAL A 111 -13.28 13.51 -2.59
N ILE A 112 -12.94 13.76 -3.86
CA ILE A 112 -12.76 15.12 -4.40
C ILE A 112 -14.06 15.94 -4.39
N HIS A 113 -15.21 15.29 -4.38
CA HIS A 113 -16.52 15.92 -4.28
C HIS A 113 -16.82 16.51 -2.89
N LEU A 114 -16.04 16.17 -1.87
CA LEU A 114 -16.22 16.65 -0.49
C LEU A 114 -15.69 18.07 -0.28
N TRP A 115 -15.01 18.64 -1.26
CA TRP A 115 -14.47 19.98 -1.20
C TRP A 115 -14.46 20.67 -2.58
N ASN A 116 -14.34 22.00 -2.59
CA ASN A 116 -14.23 22.76 -3.83
C ASN A 116 -12.77 22.73 -4.33
N ALA A 117 -12.39 21.62 -4.95
CA ALA A 117 -11.05 21.42 -5.47
C ALA A 117 -10.75 22.39 -6.63
N PRO A 118 -9.61 23.13 -6.59
CA PRO A 118 -9.15 23.91 -7.73
C PRO A 118 -9.02 23.05 -8.99
N ASP A 119 -9.34 23.60 -10.17
CA ASP A 119 -9.31 22.89 -11.44
C ASP A 119 -7.96 22.25 -11.74
N ILE A 120 -6.87 22.92 -11.39
CA ILE A 120 -5.52 22.40 -11.59
C ILE A 120 -5.26 21.12 -10.77
N VAL A 121 -5.84 21.03 -9.56
CA VAL A 121 -5.76 19.82 -8.72
C VAL A 121 -6.53 18.70 -9.38
N ARG A 122 -7.76 18.93 -9.82
CA ARG A 122 -8.58 17.94 -10.52
C ARG A 122 -7.87 17.42 -11.76
N ARG A 123 -7.38 18.32 -12.62
CA ARG A 123 -6.63 17.95 -13.84
C ARG A 123 -5.40 17.11 -13.54
N TYR A 124 -4.64 17.45 -12.50
CA TYR A 124 -3.49 16.66 -12.07
C TYR A 124 -3.89 15.26 -11.61
N LEU A 125 -4.92 15.14 -10.77
CA LEU A 125 -5.38 13.84 -10.27
C LEU A 125 -5.89 12.93 -11.39
N GLU A 126 -6.60 13.49 -12.37
CA GLU A 126 -7.15 12.75 -13.52
C GLU A 126 -6.05 12.32 -14.51
N SER A 127 -5.16 13.23 -14.87
CA SER A 127 -4.15 12.99 -15.91
C SER A 127 -2.88 12.31 -15.39
N GLY A 128 -2.48 12.60 -14.15
CA GLY A 128 -1.17 12.23 -13.63
C GLY A 128 -0.01 13.00 -14.28
N ASP A 129 -0.28 14.08 -15.00
CA ASP A 129 0.72 14.89 -15.68
C ASP A 129 1.67 15.52 -14.66
N LYS A 130 2.92 15.09 -14.68
CA LYS A 130 3.96 15.55 -13.75
C LYS A 130 4.24 17.05 -13.86
N SER A 131 3.97 17.67 -15.01
CA SER A 131 4.15 19.12 -15.21
C SER A 131 3.15 19.95 -14.40
N LEU A 132 1.97 19.43 -14.10
CA LEU A 132 0.92 20.11 -13.33
C LEU A 132 1.11 19.98 -11.81
N ARG A 133 2.01 19.13 -11.39
CA ARG A 133 2.15 18.72 -10.00
C ARG A 133 2.41 19.86 -9.03
N SER A 134 3.46 20.65 -9.25
CA SER A 134 3.84 21.74 -8.35
C SER A 134 2.74 22.80 -8.25
N ALA A 135 2.08 23.12 -9.37
CA ALA A 135 0.95 24.04 -9.38
C ALA A 135 -0.26 23.46 -8.64
N ALA A 136 -0.53 22.15 -8.77
CA ALA A 136 -1.60 21.48 -8.04
C ALA A 136 -1.33 21.42 -6.53
N GLU A 137 -0.09 21.17 -6.11
CA GLU A 137 0.33 21.22 -4.71
C GLU A 137 0.07 22.59 -4.09
N SER A 138 0.56 23.66 -4.73
CA SER A 138 0.38 25.06 -4.26
C SER A 138 -1.09 25.46 -4.21
N ALA A 139 -1.88 25.04 -5.21
CA ALA A 139 -3.31 25.35 -5.25
C ALA A 139 -4.09 24.58 -4.17
N ALA A 140 -3.74 23.31 -3.92
CA ALA A 140 -4.35 22.50 -2.87
C ALA A 140 -4.03 23.05 -1.48
N GLU A 141 -2.79 23.48 -1.24
CA GLU A 141 -2.36 24.09 0.01
C GLU A 141 -3.06 25.43 0.24
N SER A 142 -3.18 26.26 -0.80
CA SER A 142 -3.91 27.53 -0.73
C SER A 142 -5.40 27.34 -0.42
N ALA A 143 -6.05 26.37 -1.09
CA ALA A 143 -7.45 26.05 -0.85
C ALA A 143 -7.66 25.47 0.56
N ALA A 144 -6.72 24.65 1.05
CA ALA A 144 -6.76 24.12 2.40
C ALA A 144 -6.64 25.22 3.47
N ASN A 145 -5.77 26.20 3.26
CA ASN A 145 -5.61 27.34 4.17
C ASN A 145 -6.87 28.24 4.20
N LEU A 146 -7.59 28.37 3.08
CA LEU A 146 -8.85 29.14 3.00
C LEU A 146 -10.03 28.39 3.66
N ALA A 147 -10.01 27.05 3.66
CA ALA A 147 -11.08 26.20 4.19
C ALA A 147 -10.95 25.90 5.69
N ALA A 148 -10.04 26.56 6.42
CA ALA A 148 -9.59 26.22 7.79
C ALA A 148 -10.68 26.11 8.88
N ASN A 149 -11.95 26.43 8.59
CA ASN A 149 -13.04 26.52 9.57
C ASN A 149 -14.17 25.48 9.39
N SER A 150 -14.01 24.43 8.57
CA SER A 150 -15.08 23.44 8.38
C SER A 150 -14.62 21.99 8.60
N ALA A 151 -15.53 21.12 9.05
CA ALA A 151 -15.26 19.68 9.21
C ALA A 151 -14.86 18.99 7.89
N ALA A 152 -15.28 19.53 6.74
CA ALA A 152 -14.85 19.15 5.41
C ALA A 152 -13.36 19.46 5.14
N TYR A 153 -12.79 20.42 5.85
CA TYR A 153 -11.38 20.81 5.78
C TYR A 153 -10.45 19.63 6.12
N TRP A 154 -10.71 18.92 7.20
CA TRP A 154 -9.80 17.85 7.62
C TRP A 154 -9.80 16.65 6.67
N ALA A 155 -10.97 16.27 6.13
CA ALA A 155 -11.04 15.18 5.15
C ALA A 155 -10.44 15.62 3.81
N ALA A 156 -10.75 16.82 3.34
CA ALA A 156 -10.23 17.37 2.08
C ALA A 156 -8.73 17.69 2.16
N HIS A 157 -8.27 18.26 3.29
CA HIS A 157 -6.86 18.58 3.52
C HIS A 157 -6.02 17.31 3.61
N GLY A 158 -6.49 16.29 4.31
CA GLY A 158 -5.82 14.97 4.35
C GLY A 158 -5.68 14.38 2.94
N ALA A 159 -6.76 14.31 2.17
CA ALA A 159 -6.76 13.76 0.82
C ALA A 159 -5.95 14.62 -0.17
N ALA A 160 -6.12 15.95 -0.17
CA ALA A 160 -5.43 16.85 -1.09
C ALA A 160 -3.93 16.95 -0.79
N ARG A 161 -3.57 17.09 0.48
CA ARG A 161 -2.17 17.11 0.92
C ARG A 161 -1.49 15.77 0.64
N SER A 162 -2.18 14.66 0.91
CA SER A 162 -1.68 13.33 0.60
C SER A 162 -1.50 13.12 -0.89
N ALA A 163 -2.45 13.54 -1.73
CA ALA A 163 -2.32 13.45 -3.19
C ALA A 163 -1.19 14.34 -3.72
N ALA A 164 -1.02 15.54 -3.17
CA ALA A 164 0.02 16.48 -3.57
C ALA A 164 1.42 16.04 -3.11
N TYR A 165 1.58 15.62 -1.86
CA TYR A 165 2.85 15.13 -1.32
C TYR A 165 3.28 13.79 -1.91
N SER A 166 2.34 12.88 -2.21
CA SER A 166 2.62 11.55 -2.77
C SER A 166 3.23 11.60 -4.15
N ALA A 167 2.94 12.65 -4.88
CA ALA A 167 3.54 12.81 -6.19
C ALA A 167 5.04 13.16 -6.09
N ALA A 168 5.58 13.55 -4.92
CA ALA A 168 6.91 14.15 -4.79
C ALA A 168 8.04 13.20 -4.40
N ASN A 169 7.78 12.21 -3.56
CA ASN A 169 8.80 11.30 -3.04
C ASN A 169 8.16 9.96 -2.70
N LEU A 170 8.95 8.98 -2.22
CA LEU A 170 8.55 7.72 -1.56
C LEU A 170 7.27 7.79 -0.68
N ALA A 171 6.74 8.96 -0.50
CA ALA A 171 5.50 9.32 0.17
C ALA A 171 4.20 8.94 -0.57
N ALA A 172 4.23 8.35 -1.78
CA ALA A 172 3.04 7.74 -2.41
C ALA A 172 2.38 6.72 -1.47
N TYR A 173 3.21 6.06 -0.70
CA TYR A 173 2.87 5.12 0.34
C TYR A 173 2.07 5.75 1.51
N TRP A 174 2.60 6.78 2.15
CA TRP A 174 1.94 7.42 3.28
C TRP A 174 0.65 8.13 2.91
N ALA A 175 0.54 8.53 1.68
CA ALA A 175 -0.64 9.21 1.20
C ALA A 175 -1.79 8.27 0.84
N ALA A 176 -1.51 7.12 0.24
CA ALA A 176 -2.52 6.09 0.06
C ALA A 176 -3.08 5.64 1.42
N TYR A 177 -2.20 5.46 2.41
CA TYR A 177 -2.59 5.12 3.77
C TYR A 177 -3.36 6.25 4.47
N SER A 178 -2.91 7.51 4.37
CA SER A 178 -3.60 8.64 4.99
C SER A 178 -4.94 8.96 4.30
N ALA A 179 -5.04 8.83 2.98
CA ALA A 179 -6.30 8.97 2.26
C ALA A 179 -7.26 7.83 2.64
N ALA A 180 -6.77 6.60 2.73
CA ALA A 180 -7.53 5.46 3.21
C ALA A 180 -7.99 5.65 4.66
N SER A 181 -7.10 6.07 5.56
CA SER A 181 -7.40 6.31 6.98
C SER A 181 -8.34 7.49 7.19
N SER A 182 -8.23 8.55 6.40
CA SER A 182 -9.13 9.74 6.49
C SER A 182 -10.52 9.46 5.93
N ALA A 183 -10.62 8.65 4.87
CA ALA A 183 -11.90 8.12 4.39
C ALA A 183 -12.49 7.11 5.38
N ALA A 184 -11.64 6.50 6.20
CA ALA A 184 -11.96 5.40 7.10
C ALA A 184 -12.65 5.79 8.41
N ASN A 185 -12.86 7.06 8.74
CA ASN A 185 -13.42 7.47 10.04
C ASN A 185 -14.96 7.51 10.14
N SER A 186 -15.70 6.88 9.24
CA SER A 186 -17.16 6.75 9.35
C SER A 186 -17.64 5.31 9.08
N ALA A 187 -18.91 4.97 9.36
CA ALA A 187 -19.49 3.63 9.16
C ALA A 187 -19.47 3.11 7.69
N ALA A 188 -19.06 3.95 6.74
CA ALA A 188 -18.70 3.57 5.38
C ALA A 188 -17.32 2.89 5.26
N ASN A 189 -16.59 2.79 6.37
CA ASN A 189 -15.19 2.41 6.46
C ASN A 189 -14.86 1.04 5.87
N SER A 190 -15.57 -0.01 6.23
CA SER A 190 -15.22 -1.36 5.80
C SER A 190 -15.43 -1.53 4.29
N ALA A 191 -16.49 -0.93 3.72
CA ALA A 191 -16.78 -1.00 2.30
C ALA A 191 -15.79 -0.17 1.48
N ALA A 192 -15.45 1.04 1.94
CA ALA A 192 -14.45 1.89 1.28
C ALA A 192 -13.05 1.26 1.34
N TYR A 193 -12.68 0.69 2.48
CA TYR A 193 -11.40 0.01 2.65
C TYR A 193 -11.31 -1.26 1.79
N SER A 194 -12.41 -2.01 1.68
CA SER A 194 -12.50 -3.17 0.79
C SER A 194 -12.35 -2.74 -0.67
N ALA A 195 -13.10 -1.73 -1.12
CA ALA A 195 -13.04 -1.23 -2.49
C ALA A 195 -11.64 -0.69 -2.85
N GLN A 196 -10.95 -0.05 -1.91
CA GLN A 196 -9.57 0.40 -2.10
C GLN A 196 -8.60 -0.77 -2.20
N ASN A 197 -8.76 -1.81 -1.36
CA ASN A 197 -7.96 -3.01 -1.48
C ASN A 197 -8.16 -3.69 -2.84
N ASP A 198 -9.41 -3.85 -3.26
CA ASP A 198 -9.76 -4.50 -4.53
C ASP A 198 -9.15 -3.74 -5.74
N GLU A 199 -9.22 -2.41 -5.74
CA GLU A 199 -8.61 -1.60 -6.79
C GLU A 199 -7.08 -1.63 -6.75
N LEU A 200 -6.48 -1.64 -5.56
CA LEU A 200 -5.03 -1.78 -5.41
C LEU A 200 -4.57 -3.15 -5.91
N GLU A 201 -5.20 -4.23 -5.47
CA GLU A 201 -4.86 -5.59 -5.88
C GLU A 201 -5.02 -5.79 -7.39
N LYS A 202 -6.12 -5.31 -7.98
CA LYS A 202 -6.32 -5.33 -9.43
C LYS A 202 -5.16 -4.71 -10.20
N ARG A 203 -4.66 -3.56 -9.75
CA ARG A 203 -3.51 -2.87 -10.37
C ARG A 203 -2.21 -3.63 -10.18
N LEU A 204 -2.01 -4.21 -9.01
CA LEU A 204 -0.79 -4.98 -8.70
C LEU A 204 -0.77 -6.33 -9.44
N PHE A 205 -1.92 -6.99 -9.61
CA PHE A 205 -2.00 -8.20 -10.44
C PHE A 205 -1.68 -7.88 -11.90
N ALA A 206 -2.25 -6.82 -12.47
CA ALA A 206 -1.91 -6.38 -13.81
C ALA A 206 -0.41 -6.08 -13.98
N LEU A 207 0.24 -5.51 -12.96
CA LEU A 207 1.69 -5.30 -12.95
C LEU A 207 2.48 -6.62 -12.94
N GLY A 208 1.98 -7.64 -12.24
CA GLY A 208 2.59 -8.98 -12.18
C GLY A 208 2.45 -9.75 -13.51
N GLU A 209 1.32 -9.61 -14.21
CA GLU A 209 1.03 -10.28 -15.49
C GLU A 209 1.81 -9.67 -16.68
N ALA A 210 2.21 -8.42 -16.58
CA ALA A 210 2.96 -7.71 -17.64
C ALA A 210 4.45 -8.09 -17.73
N ARG A 211 4.87 -9.13 -17.02
CA ARG A 211 6.25 -9.66 -16.94
C ARG A 211 6.35 -11.03 -17.58
#